data_45e95e741f5f33e4c7603a703817e7f3
#
_entry.id   45e95e741f5f33e4c7603a703817e7f3
#
_cell.length_a   1.000
_cell.length_b   1.000
_cell.length_c   1.000
_cell.angle_alpha   90.00
_cell.angle_beta   90.00
_cell.angle_gamma   90.00
#
_symmetry.space_group_name_H-M   'P 1'
#
loop_
_entity.id
_entity.type
_entity.pdbx_description
1 polymer ?
#
loop_
_entity_poly.entity_id
_entity_poly.type
_entity_poly.pdbx_seq_one_letter_code
_entity_poly.pdbx_strand_id
1 'polypeptide(L)'
;MPESYVQELNELPPDAAIAADHRNPRRRNREAQQEDEPEVGILVYPEPRHELGGLILHRGVKQQILDGLRAIQIRDRLEEVWSISRLQPQQGRCILNFYGPPGTGKTRAALGVAHRLGQPLYQVDYSAVISKYLGDTAKHIKLAFERATHHGAVLFLDEADSLLSKRVSLDESCATSINQNRNCLMQELDRFEGVVVMTTNLFGNYDDALLRRVQRHIDFRLPDASMRRELLALHLPNPERVKANLRFASGFLHCITNLAEQSRGLSGGDILNICLNAIHAGSRDPDPAKWMVTEEMLLREIKRAKAAKEKHAGRRTGSRRIGFRA
;
A
#
# COMPACT_ATOMS: atom_id res chain seq x y z
N MET A 1 13.71 -4.22 -35.18
CA MET A 1 12.36 -4.69 -35.55
C MET A 1 11.95 -3.95 -36.81
N PRO A 2 11.59 -4.61 -37.93
CA PRO A 2 11.20 -3.92 -39.15
C PRO A 2 9.82 -3.29 -38.97
N GLU A 3 9.66 -2.09 -39.51
CA GLU A 3 8.41 -1.28 -39.48
C GLU A 3 7.19 -1.96 -40.14
N SER A 4 7.39 -3.04 -40.89
CA SER A 4 6.32 -3.83 -41.53
C SER A 4 5.41 -4.57 -40.55
N TYR A 5 5.86 -4.85 -39.31
CA TYR A 5 5.07 -5.61 -38.33
C TYR A 5 4.05 -4.73 -37.56
N VAL A 6 4.24 -3.41 -37.57
CA VAL A 6 3.34 -2.48 -36.89
C VAL A 6 2.16 -2.09 -37.79
N GLN A 7 2.29 -2.21 -39.11
CA GLN A 7 1.20 -1.92 -40.04
C GLN A 7 0.16 -3.05 -40.14
N GLU A 8 0.54 -4.32 -39.97
CA GLU A 8 -0.40 -5.44 -40.04
C GLU A 8 -1.34 -5.52 -38.80
N LEU A 9 -0.98 -4.90 -37.67
CA LEU A 9 -1.80 -4.90 -36.46
C LEU A 9 -2.94 -3.85 -36.51
N ASN A 10 -2.88 -2.90 -37.41
CA ASN A 10 -3.90 -1.82 -37.52
C ASN A 10 -5.02 -2.13 -38.53
N GLU A 11 -4.96 -3.24 -39.25
CA GLU A 11 -5.95 -3.59 -40.31
C GLU A 11 -6.98 -4.66 -39.91
N LEU A 12 -6.97 -5.15 -38.64
CA LEU A 12 -8.00 -6.06 -38.19
C LEU A 12 -9.21 -5.30 -37.61
N PRO A 13 -10.43 -5.54 -38.11
CA PRO A 13 -11.61 -4.91 -37.56
C PRO A 13 -11.82 -5.35 -36.10
N PRO A 14 -12.28 -4.44 -35.23
CA PRO A 14 -12.35 -4.67 -33.76
C PRO A 14 -13.34 -5.80 -33.36
N ASP A 15 -14.18 -6.26 -34.27
CA ASP A 15 -15.23 -7.24 -33.96
C ASP A 15 -14.86 -8.70 -34.26
N ALA A 16 -13.74 -8.97 -34.91
CA ALA A 16 -13.34 -10.34 -35.26
C ALA A 16 -12.71 -11.13 -34.11
N ALA A 17 -12.14 -10.48 -33.12
CA ALA A 17 -11.49 -11.13 -31.97
C ALA A 17 -12.49 -11.56 -30.89
N ILE A 18 -13.68 -10.98 -30.84
CA ILE A 18 -14.69 -11.22 -29.78
C ILE A 18 -15.58 -12.43 -30.13
N ALA A 19 -15.71 -12.80 -31.40
CA ALA A 19 -16.65 -13.83 -31.84
C ALA A 19 -16.13 -15.31 -31.72
N ALA A 20 -14.84 -15.52 -31.54
CA ALA A 20 -14.26 -16.88 -31.55
C ALA A 20 -14.23 -17.57 -30.17
N ASP A 21 -14.39 -16.83 -29.04
CA ASP A 21 -14.17 -17.33 -27.69
C ASP A 21 -15.44 -17.77 -26.92
N HIS A 22 -16.63 -17.57 -27.52
CA HIS A 22 -17.91 -17.90 -26.85
C HIS A 22 -18.39 -19.35 -27.01
N ARG A 23 -17.62 -20.23 -27.60
CA ARG A 23 -18.08 -21.62 -27.94
C ARG A 23 -17.51 -22.73 -27.04
N ASN A 24 -16.78 -22.41 -25.96
CA ASN A 24 -16.27 -23.44 -25.06
C ASN A 24 -17.15 -23.61 -23.83
N PRO A 25 -18.01 -24.65 -23.74
CA PRO A 25 -18.92 -24.85 -22.61
C PRO A 25 -18.20 -25.07 -21.26
N ARG A 26 -16.91 -25.49 -21.29
CA ARG A 26 -16.09 -25.63 -20.07
C ARG A 26 -15.65 -24.30 -19.50
N ARG A 27 -15.56 -23.24 -20.32
CA ARG A 27 -15.23 -21.88 -19.87
C ARG A 27 -16.45 -21.20 -19.25
N ARG A 28 -17.63 -21.36 -19.84
CA ARG A 28 -18.90 -20.85 -19.29
C ARG A 28 -19.23 -21.42 -17.91
N ASN A 29 -18.98 -22.73 -17.68
CA ASN A 29 -19.18 -23.33 -16.36
C ASN A 29 -18.14 -22.88 -15.32
N ARG A 30 -16.92 -22.49 -15.73
CA ARG A 30 -15.92 -21.91 -14.83
C ARG A 30 -16.22 -20.44 -14.51
N GLU A 31 -16.69 -19.66 -15.47
CA GLU A 31 -17.10 -18.27 -15.27
C GLU A 31 -18.37 -18.18 -14.43
N ALA A 32 -19.35 -19.05 -14.65
CA ALA A 32 -20.58 -19.12 -13.83
C ALA A 32 -20.33 -19.62 -12.38
N GLN A 33 -19.28 -20.43 -12.16
CA GLN A 33 -18.88 -20.84 -10.81
C GLN A 33 -18.03 -19.78 -10.10
N GLN A 34 -17.46 -18.80 -10.84
CA GLN A 34 -16.69 -17.69 -10.25
C GLN A 34 -17.57 -16.52 -9.77
N GLU A 35 -18.81 -16.41 -10.27
CA GLU A 35 -19.76 -15.36 -9.84
C GLU A 35 -20.33 -15.57 -8.42
N ASP A 36 -20.27 -16.81 -7.89
CA ASP A 36 -20.77 -17.16 -6.55
C ASP A 36 -19.68 -17.23 -5.47
N GLU A 37 -18.39 -17.05 -5.82
CA GLU A 37 -17.33 -17.02 -4.84
C GLU A 37 -17.20 -15.64 -4.17
N PRO A 38 -17.07 -15.58 -2.84
CA PRO A 38 -16.95 -14.30 -2.14
C PRO A 38 -15.76 -13.49 -2.63
N GLU A 39 -15.99 -12.21 -2.92
CA GLU A 39 -14.94 -11.28 -3.31
C GLU A 39 -14.07 -10.95 -2.09
N VAL A 40 -12.87 -11.53 -2.02
CA VAL A 40 -11.93 -11.43 -0.89
C VAL A 40 -11.04 -10.21 -0.98
N GLY A 41 -10.87 -9.64 -2.17
CA GLY A 41 -10.00 -8.50 -2.43
C GLY A 41 -10.39 -7.73 -3.67
N ILE A 42 -9.69 -6.63 -3.92
CA ILE A 42 -9.92 -5.74 -5.05
C ILE A 42 -8.71 -5.76 -5.98
N LEU A 43 -8.98 -5.95 -7.29
CA LEU A 43 -7.94 -5.83 -8.31
C LEU A 43 -7.78 -4.36 -8.71
N VAL A 44 -6.57 -3.83 -8.53
CA VAL A 44 -6.24 -2.44 -8.83
C VAL A 44 -5.16 -2.40 -9.91
N TYR A 45 -5.45 -1.71 -11.00
CA TYR A 45 -4.46 -1.47 -12.05
C TYR A 45 -3.67 -0.21 -11.75
N PRO A 46 -2.32 -0.29 -11.64
CA PRO A 46 -1.52 0.87 -11.34
C PRO A 46 -1.49 1.86 -12.52
N GLU A 47 -1.65 3.14 -12.20
CA GLU A 47 -1.57 4.24 -13.15
C GLU A 47 -0.16 4.87 -13.16
N PRO A 48 0.21 5.69 -14.17
CA PRO A 48 1.51 6.39 -14.21
C PRO A 48 1.81 7.22 -12.96
N ARG A 49 0.78 7.79 -12.30
CA ARG A 49 0.93 8.51 -11.03
C ARG A 49 1.40 7.65 -9.84
N HIS A 50 1.40 6.33 -10.01
CA HIS A 50 1.87 5.37 -9.01
C HIS A 50 3.34 5.01 -9.20
N GLU A 51 4.04 5.65 -10.12
CA GLU A 51 5.48 5.42 -10.30
C GLU A 51 6.24 5.61 -8.98
N LEU A 52 7.05 4.61 -8.61
CA LEU A 52 7.82 4.62 -7.36
C LEU A 52 8.78 5.81 -7.27
N GLY A 53 9.32 6.25 -8.43
CA GLY A 53 10.20 7.41 -8.53
C GLY A 53 9.55 8.70 -8.07
N GLY A 54 8.28 8.92 -8.43
CA GLY A 54 7.49 10.11 -8.10
C GLY A 54 6.98 10.16 -6.65
N LEU A 55 7.04 9.05 -5.89
CA LEU A 55 6.62 9.05 -4.50
C LEU A 55 7.61 9.80 -3.61
N ILE A 56 7.10 10.61 -2.68
CA ILE A 56 7.92 11.29 -1.66
C ILE A 56 8.14 10.32 -0.50
N LEU A 57 9.26 9.60 -0.56
CA LEU A 57 9.69 8.60 0.42
C LEU A 57 11.17 8.82 0.72
N HIS A 58 11.62 8.40 1.90
CA HIS A 58 13.06 8.38 2.20
C HIS A 58 13.83 7.59 1.13
N ARG A 59 14.97 8.13 0.68
CA ARG A 59 15.78 7.49 -0.36
C ARG A 59 16.12 6.04 -0.05
N GLY A 60 16.44 5.73 1.22
CA GLY A 60 16.71 4.38 1.67
C GLY A 60 15.53 3.43 1.54
N VAL A 61 14.28 3.91 1.70
CA VAL A 61 13.06 3.11 1.50
C VAL A 61 12.92 2.72 0.04
N LYS A 62 13.04 3.68 -0.88
CA LYS A 62 12.98 3.41 -2.33
C LYS A 62 14.06 2.39 -2.75
N GLN A 63 15.29 2.57 -2.25
CA GLN A 63 16.39 1.66 -2.57
C GLN A 63 16.12 0.25 -2.06
N GLN A 64 15.66 0.09 -0.83
CA GLN A 64 15.34 -1.23 -0.26
C GLN A 64 14.22 -1.95 -1.02
N ILE A 65 13.21 -1.22 -1.50
CA ILE A 65 12.15 -1.76 -2.37
C ILE A 65 12.78 -2.27 -3.68
N LEU A 66 13.57 -1.44 -4.36
CA LEU A 66 14.21 -1.79 -5.63
C LEU A 66 15.16 -3.00 -5.48
N ASP A 67 15.94 -3.05 -4.40
CA ASP A 67 16.83 -4.17 -4.12
C ASP A 67 16.05 -5.47 -3.87
N GLY A 68 14.89 -5.38 -3.20
CA GLY A 68 14.01 -6.53 -3.01
C GLY A 68 13.43 -7.07 -4.33
N LEU A 69 13.06 -6.18 -5.24
CA LEU A 69 12.51 -6.56 -6.54
C LEU A 69 13.58 -7.03 -7.54
N ARG A 70 14.82 -6.59 -7.37
CA ARG A 70 15.91 -6.91 -8.29
C ARG A 70 16.13 -8.41 -8.43
N ALA A 71 16.05 -9.16 -7.33
CA ALA A 71 16.23 -10.61 -7.34
C ALA A 71 15.24 -11.32 -8.29
N ILE A 72 13.98 -10.84 -8.33
CA ILE A 72 12.97 -11.36 -9.26
C ILE A 72 13.30 -10.96 -10.70
N GLN A 73 13.64 -9.69 -10.93
CA GLN A 73 13.90 -9.17 -12.28
C GLN A 73 15.10 -9.82 -12.97
N ILE A 74 16.07 -10.33 -12.20
CA ILE A 74 17.29 -10.97 -12.74
C ILE A 74 17.32 -12.48 -12.47
N ARG A 75 16.18 -13.08 -12.10
CA ARG A 75 16.05 -14.47 -11.68
C ARG A 75 16.68 -15.45 -12.69
N ASP A 76 16.26 -15.36 -13.95
CA ASP A 76 16.72 -16.27 -14.99
C ASP A 76 18.23 -16.17 -15.18
N ARG A 77 18.77 -14.97 -15.10
CA ARG A 77 20.21 -14.70 -15.17
C ARG A 77 20.98 -15.23 -13.96
N LEU A 78 20.36 -15.17 -12.76
CA LEU A 78 20.94 -15.76 -11.55
C LEU A 78 20.97 -17.29 -11.65
N GLU A 79 19.95 -17.89 -12.28
CA GLU A 79 19.91 -19.34 -12.51
C GLU A 79 20.98 -19.76 -13.52
N GLU A 80 21.09 -19.08 -14.65
CA GLU A 80 22.09 -19.39 -15.69
C GLU A 80 23.53 -19.29 -15.19
N VAL A 81 23.84 -18.23 -14.41
CA VAL A 81 25.23 -17.94 -14.02
C VAL A 81 25.63 -18.62 -12.72
N TRP A 82 24.69 -18.74 -11.76
CA TRP A 82 25.03 -19.14 -10.39
C TRP A 82 24.29 -20.40 -9.94
N SER A 83 23.38 -20.96 -10.75
CA SER A 83 22.53 -22.13 -10.40
C SER A 83 21.90 -21.95 -9.00
N ILE A 84 21.34 -20.76 -8.76
CA ILE A 84 20.90 -20.31 -7.44
C ILE A 84 19.75 -21.16 -6.89
N SER A 85 19.04 -21.92 -7.75
CA SER A 85 18.01 -22.90 -7.35
C SER A 85 18.52 -23.95 -6.38
N ARG A 86 19.80 -24.28 -6.44
CA ARG A 86 20.44 -25.21 -5.50
C ARG A 86 20.57 -24.63 -4.08
N LEU A 87 20.68 -23.30 -3.97
CA LEU A 87 20.82 -22.61 -2.68
C LEU A 87 19.46 -22.15 -2.14
N GLN A 88 18.58 -21.75 -3.05
CA GLN A 88 17.24 -21.23 -2.73
C GLN A 88 16.21 -21.82 -3.69
N PRO A 89 15.60 -22.98 -3.36
CA PRO A 89 14.63 -23.64 -4.24
C PRO A 89 13.39 -22.80 -4.60
N GLN A 90 13.07 -21.80 -3.78
CA GLN A 90 11.87 -20.95 -3.92
C GLN A 90 12.20 -19.60 -4.56
N GLN A 91 12.77 -19.60 -5.75
CA GLN A 91 13.30 -18.41 -6.42
C GLN A 91 12.26 -17.43 -6.99
N GLY A 92 11.02 -17.87 -7.20
CA GLY A 92 9.95 -17.07 -7.83
C GLY A 92 9.29 -16.07 -6.89
N ARG A 93 9.73 -15.98 -5.63
CA ARG A 93 9.01 -15.27 -4.57
C ARG A 93 9.77 -14.06 -4.06
N CYS A 94 9.05 -12.95 -3.85
CA CYS A 94 9.55 -11.80 -3.08
C CYS A 94 8.49 -11.36 -2.06
N ILE A 95 8.83 -11.40 -0.79
CA ILE A 95 7.95 -10.93 0.28
C ILE A 95 8.58 -9.69 0.89
N LEU A 96 7.87 -8.56 0.76
CA LEU A 96 8.23 -7.27 1.32
C LEU A 96 7.29 -6.95 2.49
N ASN A 97 7.83 -6.57 3.62
CA ASN A 97 7.05 -6.09 4.74
C ASN A 97 7.31 -4.60 4.97
N PHE A 98 6.27 -3.77 4.75
CA PHE A 98 6.29 -2.33 4.98
C PHE A 98 5.73 -2.05 6.37
N TYR A 99 6.56 -1.56 7.27
CA TYR A 99 6.13 -1.24 8.61
C TYR A 99 6.36 0.23 8.96
N GLY A 100 5.61 0.75 9.93
CA GLY A 100 5.75 2.12 10.39
C GLY A 100 4.42 2.83 10.62
N PRO A 101 4.44 4.09 11.05
CA PRO A 101 3.25 4.86 11.38
C PRO A 101 2.23 4.94 10.23
N PRO A 102 0.93 5.10 10.53
CA PRO A 102 -0.09 5.31 9.50
C PRO A 102 0.16 6.61 8.72
N GLY A 103 -0.27 6.62 7.45
CA GLY A 103 -0.15 7.79 6.58
C GLY A 103 1.27 8.09 6.06
N THR A 104 2.22 7.15 6.19
CA THR A 104 3.60 7.31 5.68
C THR A 104 3.79 6.85 4.23
N GLY A 105 2.72 6.38 3.56
CA GLY A 105 2.75 6.05 2.14
C GLY A 105 2.95 4.56 1.82
N LYS A 106 2.77 3.64 2.77
CA LYS A 106 2.93 2.18 2.59
C LYS A 106 2.07 1.64 1.43
N THR A 107 0.78 1.93 1.42
CA THR A 107 -0.15 1.49 0.36
C THR A 107 0.21 2.09 -1.00
N ARG A 108 0.62 3.38 -1.05
CA ARG A 108 1.11 3.99 -2.29
C ARG A 108 2.39 3.33 -2.81
N ALA A 109 3.28 2.94 -1.90
CA ALA A 109 4.50 2.23 -2.27
C ALA A 109 4.19 0.81 -2.81
N ALA A 110 3.17 0.11 -2.28
CA ALA A 110 2.72 -1.16 -2.83
C ALA A 110 2.19 -1.01 -4.28
N LEU A 111 1.41 0.04 -4.56
CA LEU A 111 1.03 0.39 -5.93
C LEU A 111 2.25 0.71 -6.80
N GLY A 112 3.27 1.39 -6.23
CA GLY A 112 4.52 1.66 -6.92
C GLY A 112 5.33 0.40 -7.26
N VAL A 113 5.27 -0.61 -6.40
CA VAL A 113 5.83 -1.95 -6.67
C VAL A 113 5.12 -2.59 -7.86
N ALA A 114 3.79 -2.63 -7.85
CA ALA A 114 2.99 -3.20 -8.93
C ALA A 114 3.23 -2.46 -10.26
N HIS A 115 3.25 -1.12 -10.23
CA HIS A 115 3.60 -0.30 -11.40
C HIS A 115 5.00 -0.64 -11.95
N ARG A 116 5.99 -0.78 -11.09
CA ARG A 116 7.37 -1.10 -11.48
C ARG A 116 7.50 -2.47 -12.14
N LEU A 117 6.64 -3.42 -11.76
CA LEU A 117 6.61 -4.77 -12.33
C LEU A 117 5.71 -4.87 -13.57
N GLY A 118 4.93 -3.84 -13.89
CA GLY A 118 3.92 -3.89 -14.95
C GLY A 118 2.78 -4.87 -14.64
N GLN A 119 2.49 -5.10 -13.36
CA GLN A 119 1.49 -6.05 -12.88
C GLN A 119 0.34 -5.33 -12.17
N PRO A 120 -0.88 -5.86 -12.18
CA PRO A 120 -1.93 -5.36 -11.30
C PRO A 120 -1.61 -5.65 -9.82
N LEU A 121 -2.29 -4.93 -8.91
CA LEU A 121 -2.24 -5.16 -7.48
C LEU A 121 -3.53 -5.83 -7.04
N TYR A 122 -3.46 -7.00 -6.41
CA TYR A 122 -4.61 -7.63 -5.76
C TYR A 122 -4.57 -7.26 -4.27
N GLN A 123 -5.41 -6.30 -3.90
CA GLN A 123 -5.44 -5.74 -2.55
C GLN A 123 -6.45 -6.48 -1.68
N VAL A 124 -5.98 -6.99 -0.55
CA VAL A 124 -6.78 -7.67 0.47
C VAL A 124 -6.66 -6.92 1.79
N ASP A 125 -7.79 -6.46 2.33
CA ASP A 125 -7.89 -6.00 3.71
C ASP A 125 -8.05 -7.22 4.62
N TYR A 126 -6.96 -7.61 5.24
CA TYR A 126 -6.95 -8.82 6.06
C TYR A 126 -7.79 -8.69 7.33
N SER A 127 -7.90 -7.51 7.90
CA SER A 127 -8.73 -7.26 9.08
C SER A 127 -10.22 -7.45 8.76
N ALA A 128 -10.64 -7.00 7.59
CA ALA A 128 -12.00 -7.22 7.10
C ALA A 128 -12.28 -8.70 6.81
N VAL A 129 -11.31 -9.43 6.26
CA VAL A 129 -11.42 -10.88 6.00
C VAL A 129 -11.64 -11.67 7.29
N ILE A 130 -10.89 -11.38 8.36
CA ILE A 130 -11.08 -12.05 9.65
C ILE A 130 -12.44 -11.72 10.26
N SER A 131 -12.84 -10.45 10.28
CA SER A 131 -14.06 -10.01 10.96
C SER A 131 -15.33 -10.47 10.27
N LYS A 132 -15.33 -10.54 8.94
CA LYS A 132 -16.50 -10.88 8.12
C LYS A 132 -16.74 -12.39 8.01
N TYR A 133 -15.70 -13.21 8.11
CA TYR A 133 -15.73 -14.63 7.79
C TYR A 133 -15.17 -15.50 8.93
N LEU A 134 -15.72 -15.34 10.15
CA LEU A 134 -15.39 -16.18 11.32
C LEU A 134 -15.63 -17.66 10.96
N GLY A 135 -14.57 -18.47 10.92
CA GLY A 135 -14.59 -19.89 10.56
C GLY A 135 -14.06 -20.23 9.15
N ASP A 136 -14.16 -19.33 8.18
CA ASP A 136 -13.72 -19.56 6.79
C ASP A 136 -12.46 -18.77 6.40
N THR A 137 -11.84 -18.09 7.34
CA THR A 137 -10.65 -17.23 7.08
C THR A 137 -9.53 -17.96 6.34
N ALA A 138 -9.28 -19.24 6.65
CA ALA A 138 -8.27 -20.04 5.95
C ALA A 138 -8.61 -20.26 4.46
N LYS A 139 -9.89 -20.43 4.12
CA LYS A 139 -10.34 -20.53 2.71
C LYS A 139 -10.14 -19.21 1.98
N HIS A 140 -10.47 -18.09 2.63
CA HIS A 140 -10.31 -16.77 2.04
C HIS A 140 -8.83 -16.38 1.85
N ILE A 141 -7.93 -16.81 2.75
CA ILE A 141 -6.49 -16.68 2.55
C ILE A 141 -6.08 -17.42 1.26
N LYS A 142 -6.44 -18.70 1.10
CA LYS A 142 -6.14 -19.48 -0.10
C LYS A 142 -6.68 -18.80 -1.36
N LEU A 143 -7.95 -18.41 -1.33
CA LEU A 143 -8.61 -17.75 -2.45
C LEU A 143 -7.90 -16.45 -2.84
N ALA A 144 -7.39 -15.67 -1.88
CA ALA A 144 -6.61 -14.46 -2.16
C ALA A 144 -5.33 -14.77 -2.95
N PHE A 145 -4.60 -15.82 -2.57
CA PHE A 145 -3.40 -16.25 -3.29
C PHE A 145 -3.72 -16.81 -4.68
N GLU A 146 -4.78 -17.62 -4.81
CA GLU A 146 -5.26 -18.16 -6.08
C GLU A 146 -5.67 -17.04 -7.05
N ARG A 147 -6.43 -16.04 -6.57
CA ARG A 147 -6.81 -14.87 -7.38
C ARG A 147 -5.61 -14.04 -7.79
N ALA A 148 -4.67 -13.78 -6.90
CA ALA A 148 -3.44 -13.07 -7.24
C ALA A 148 -2.64 -13.82 -8.31
N THR A 149 -2.53 -15.15 -8.20
CA THR A 149 -1.87 -16.00 -9.20
C THR A 149 -2.60 -15.96 -10.54
N HIS A 150 -3.93 -16.10 -10.54
CA HIS A 150 -4.76 -16.09 -11.76
C HIS A 150 -4.62 -14.79 -12.55
N HIS A 151 -4.53 -13.66 -11.85
CA HIS A 151 -4.37 -12.33 -12.47
C HIS A 151 -2.90 -11.93 -12.73
N GLY A 152 -1.93 -12.75 -12.36
CA GLY A 152 -0.51 -12.38 -12.40
C GLY A 152 -0.22 -11.12 -11.59
N ALA A 153 -0.91 -10.94 -10.46
CA ALA A 153 -0.92 -9.73 -9.67
C ALA A 153 0.10 -9.77 -8.53
N VAL A 154 0.57 -8.58 -8.13
CA VAL A 154 1.22 -8.40 -6.83
C VAL A 154 0.16 -8.56 -5.75
N LEU A 155 0.35 -9.51 -4.82
CA LEU A 155 -0.55 -9.68 -3.67
C LEU A 155 -0.22 -8.64 -2.60
N PHE A 156 -1.21 -7.84 -2.23
CA PHE A 156 -1.07 -6.82 -1.21
C PHE A 156 -1.99 -7.12 -0.02
N LEU A 157 -1.36 -7.43 1.12
CA LEU A 157 -2.04 -7.70 2.39
C LEU A 157 -1.95 -6.45 3.27
N ASP A 158 -3.02 -5.67 3.30
CA ASP A 158 -3.08 -4.46 4.14
C ASP A 158 -3.52 -4.82 5.56
N GLU A 159 -3.01 -4.06 6.55
CA GLU A 159 -3.30 -4.26 7.98
C GLU A 159 -3.06 -5.68 8.50
N ALA A 160 -1.97 -6.31 8.05
CA ALA A 160 -1.63 -7.68 8.41
C ALA A 160 -1.14 -7.84 9.88
N ASP A 161 -1.40 -6.88 10.76
CA ASP A 161 -0.91 -6.84 12.16
C ASP A 161 -1.25 -8.10 12.94
N SER A 162 -2.47 -8.61 12.79
CA SER A 162 -2.93 -9.82 13.48
C SER A 162 -2.24 -11.10 12.97
N LEU A 163 -1.87 -11.13 11.68
CA LEU A 163 -1.11 -12.23 11.08
C LEU A 163 0.34 -12.26 11.54
N LEU A 164 0.92 -11.07 11.70
CA LEU A 164 2.33 -10.89 11.95
C LEU A 164 2.68 -11.06 13.44
N SER A 165 1.68 -10.96 14.34
CA SER A 165 1.88 -11.07 15.79
C SER A 165 2.32 -12.48 16.20
N LYS A 166 3.00 -12.60 17.36
CA LYS A 166 3.39 -13.88 17.95
C LYS A 166 2.19 -14.79 18.19
N ARG A 167 2.43 -16.10 18.28
CA ARG A 167 1.38 -17.09 18.58
C ARG A 167 0.65 -16.72 19.86
N VAL A 168 -0.67 -16.84 19.81
CA VAL A 168 -1.53 -16.68 20.98
C VAL A 168 -1.44 -17.96 21.81
N SER A 169 -1.33 -17.83 23.14
CA SER A 169 -1.31 -18.98 24.04
C SER A 169 -2.64 -19.73 23.98
N LEU A 170 -2.62 -21.03 24.21
CA LEU A 170 -3.79 -21.92 24.09
C LEU A 170 -4.91 -21.64 25.11
N ASP A 171 -4.67 -20.76 26.07
CA ASP A 171 -5.63 -20.41 27.13
C ASP A 171 -6.74 -19.46 26.63
N GLU A 172 -6.64 -18.92 25.42
CA GLU A 172 -7.68 -18.07 24.82
C GLU A 172 -8.59 -18.86 23.89
N SER A 173 -9.89 -18.67 24.00
CA SER A 173 -10.93 -19.42 23.26
C SER A 173 -10.80 -19.37 21.73
N CYS A 174 -10.10 -18.36 21.18
CA CYS A 174 -9.88 -18.18 19.75
C CYS A 174 -8.46 -18.56 19.28
N ALA A 175 -7.56 -19.01 20.17
CA ALA A 175 -6.16 -19.24 19.87
C ALA A 175 -5.95 -20.30 18.77
N THR A 176 -6.75 -21.36 18.77
CA THR A 176 -6.66 -22.43 17.77
C THR A 176 -6.96 -21.92 16.35
N SER A 177 -8.03 -21.14 16.18
CA SER A 177 -8.40 -20.58 14.87
C SER A 177 -7.35 -19.57 14.36
N ILE A 178 -6.84 -18.72 15.23
CA ILE A 178 -5.77 -17.74 14.88
C ILE A 178 -4.52 -18.49 14.43
N ASN A 179 -4.10 -19.52 15.16
CA ASN A 179 -2.92 -20.30 14.81
C ASN A 179 -3.11 -21.12 13.53
N GLN A 180 -4.32 -21.63 13.24
CA GLN A 180 -4.65 -22.32 11.99
C GLN A 180 -4.58 -21.36 10.79
N ASN A 181 -5.19 -20.18 10.88
CA ASN A 181 -5.15 -19.16 9.84
C ASN A 181 -3.72 -18.75 9.51
N ARG A 182 -2.90 -18.60 10.53
CA ARG A 182 -1.49 -18.28 10.40
C ARG A 182 -0.71 -19.41 9.71
N ASN A 183 -0.92 -20.68 10.11
CA ASN A 183 -0.27 -21.81 9.47
C ASN A 183 -0.69 -21.90 7.98
N CYS A 184 -1.95 -21.63 7.66
CA CYS A 184 -2.44 -21.54 6.30
C CYS A 184 -1.70 -20.44 5.52
N LEU A 185 -1.59 -19.22 6.07
CA LEU A 185 -0.84 -18.13 5.45
C LEU A 185 0.62 -18.52 5.17
N MET A 186 1.30 -19.16 6.16
CA MET A 186 2.70 -19.58 5.98
C MET A 186 2.84 -20.58 4.84
N GLN A 187 1.91 -21.52 4.69
CA GLN A 187 1.90 -22.49 3.60
C GLN A 187 1.66 -21.82 2.25
N GLU A 188 0.72 -20.87 2.16
CA GLU A 188 0.46 -20.14 0.93
C GLU A 188 1.64 -19.22 0.55
N LEU A 189 2.26 -18.56 1.53
CA LEU A 189 3.49 -17.79 1.30
C LEU A 189 4.63 -18.66 0.78
N ASP A 190 4.72 -19.93 1.21
CA ASP A 190 5.76 -20.85 0.74
C ASP A 190 5.52 -21.35 -0.68
N ARG A 191 4.26 -21.40 -1.14
CA ARG A 191 3.86 -21.90 -2.45
C ARG A 191 3.76 -20.80 -3.52
N PHE A 192 3.52 -19.58 -3.10
CA PHE A 192 3.24 -18.47 -4.03
C PHE A 192 4.50 -18.06 -4.77
N GLU A 193 4.44 -18.11 -6.10
CA GLU A 193 5.48 -17.62 -7.00
C GLU A 193 5.13 -16.23 -7.50
N GLY A 194 5.54 -15.20 -6.76
CA GLY A 194 5.22 -13.82 -7.10
C GLY A 194 5.67 -12.84 -6.01
N VAL A 195 5.17 -11.62 -6.10
CA VAL A 195 5.46 -10.57 -5.13
C VAL A 195 4.34 -10.43 -4.14
N VAL A 196 4.66 -10.54 -2.86
CA VAL A 196 3.75 -10.24 -1.76
C VAL A 196 4.25 -8.99 -1.05
N VAL A 197 3.37 -8.01 -0.88
CA VAL A 197 3.62 -6.83 -0.06
C VAL A 197 2.67 -6.89 1.13
N MET A 198 3.22 -6.87 2.33
CA MET A 198 2.44 -6.80 3.58
C MET A 198 2.64 -5.44 4.22
N THR A 199 1.60 -4.89 4.86
CA THR A 199 1.73 -3.68 5.67
C THR A 199 1.37 -3.93 7.11
N THR A 200 2.05 -3.22 8.01
CA THR A 200 1.76 -3.24 9.46
C THR A 200 2.06 -1.89 10.10
N ASN A 201 1.28 -1.56 11.10
CA ASN A 201 1.51 -0.40 11.94
C ASN A 201 2.30 -0.75 13.22
N LEU A 202 2.48 -2.05 13.52
CA LEU A 202 3.15 -2.57 14.70
C LEU A 202 4.45 -3.28 14.31
N PHE A 203 5.58 -2.76 14.76
CA PHE A 203 6.87 -3.44 14.64
C PHE A 203 7.31 -3.95 16.00
N GLY A 204 7.67 -5.23 16.08
CA GLY A 204 8.30 -5.79 17.29
C GLY A 204 7.69 -7.07 17.86
N ASN A 205 6.52 -7.51 17.41
CA ASN A 205 5.87 -8.74 17.87
C ASN A 205 5.71 -9.80 16.77
N TYR A 206 6.66 -9.84 15.82
CA TYR A 206 6.60 -10.82 14.74
C TYR A 206 6.96 -12.22 15.20
N ASP A 207 6.35 -13.22 14.55
CA ASP A 207 6.77 -14.61 14.64
C ASP A 207 8.07 -14.81 13.86
N ASP A 208 9.01 -15.51 14.49
CA ASP A 208 10.31 -15.83 13.89
C ASP A 208 10.17 -16.63 12.58
N ALA A 209 9.12 -17.45 12.44
CA ALA A 209 8.86 -18.20 11.23
C ALA A 209 8.50 -17.28 10.05
N LEU A 210 7.76 -16.19 10.31
CA LEU A 210 7.47 -15.18 9.30
C LEU A 210 8.72 -14.35 8.97
N LEU A 211 9.49 -13.94 9.99
CA LEU A 211 10.71 -13.15 9.79
C LEU A 211 11.68 -13.81 8.80
N ARG A 212 11.77 -15.15 8.83
CA ARG A 212 12.63 -15.92 7.93
C ARG A 212 12.13 -15.96 6.47
N ARG A 213 10.86 -15.69 6.24
CA ARG A 213 10.23 -15.71 4.90
C ARG A 213 10.26 -14.35 4.20
N VAL A 214 10.32 -13.29 4.98
CA VAL A 214 10.34 -11.92 4.48
C VAL A 214 11.74 -11.56 4.01
N GLN A 215 11.89 -11.24 2.73
CA GLN A 215 13.18 -10.83 2.15
C GLN A 215 13.63 -9.46 2.63
N ARG A 216 12.68 -8.53 2.82
CA ARG A 216 12.98 -7.17 3.27
C ARG A 216 11.90 -6.65 4.23
N HIS A 217 12.36 -6.18 5.38
CA HIS A 217 11.56 -5.38 6.31
C HIS A 217 11.91 -3.91 6.10
N ILE A 218 10.97 -3.11 5.63
CA ILE A 218 11.20 -1.73 5.17
C ILE A 218 10.49 -0.76 6.10
N ASP A 219 11.27 0.10 6.76
CA ASP A 219 10.82 1.06 7.77
C ASP A 219 10.33 2.35 7.12
N PHE A 220 9.03 2.58 7.14
CA PHE A 220 8.36 3.79 6.65
C PHE A 220 8.27 4.82 7.77
N ARG A 221 9.32 5.60 7.96
CA ARG A 221 9.38 6.67 8.98
C ARG A 221 8.54 7.88 8.60
N LEU A 222 8.25 8.70 9.61
CA LEU A 222 7.65 10.01 9.36
C LEU A 222 8.57 10.87 8.48
N PRO A 223 7.98 11.75 7.63
CA PRO A 223 8.75 12.56 6.69
C PRO A 223 9.65 13.56 7.44
N ASP A 224 10.87 13.74 6.94
CA ASP A 224 11.79 14.79 7.37
C ASP A 224 11.36 16.18 6.87
N ALA A 225 12.10 17.22 7.20
CA ALA A 225 11.74 18.60 6.85
C ALA A 225 11.72 18.81 5.32
N SER A 226 12.63 18.19 4.58
CA SER A 226 12.67 18.27 3.11
C SER A 226 11.44 17.61 2.50
N MET A 227 11.15 16.39 2.92
CA MET A 227 9.97 15.66 2.45
C MET A 227 8.66 16.36 2.80
N ARG A 228 8.56 16.98 3.99
CA ARG A 228 7.36 17.76 4.35
C ARG A 228 7.18 18.99 3.46
N ARG A 229 8.28 19.68 3.06
CA ARG A 229 8.22 20.76 2.07
C ARG A 229 7.71 20.26 0.73
N GLU A 230 8.24 19.14 0.24
CA GLU A 230 7.80 18.54 -1.02
C GLU A 230 6.34 18.12 -0.97
N LEU A 231 5.87 17.51 0.15
CA LEU A 231 4.48 17.12 0.35
C LEU A 231 3.53 18.33 0.36
N LEU A 232 3.90 19.41 1.05
CA LEU A 232 3.13 20.66 1.04
C LEU A 232 3.07 21.27 -0.36
N ALA A 233 4.20 21.32 -1.07
CA ALA A 233 4.26 21.81 -2.44
C ALA A 233 3.45 20.95 -3.42
N LEU A 234 3.38 19.62 -3.18
CA LEU A 234 2.59 18.69 -4.00
C LEU A 234 1.09 18.86 -3.79
N HIS A 235 0.66 19.09 -2.54
CA HIS A 235 -0.76 19.09 -2.17
C HIS A 235 -1.41 20.47 -2.18
N LEU A 236 -0.62 21.55 -2.18
CA LEU A 236 -1.15 22.90 -2.37
C LEU A 236 -1.24 23.22 -3.86
N PRO A 237 -2.29 23.98 -4.28
CA PRO A 237 -2.38 24.47 -5.65
C PRO A 237 -1.12 25.26 -6.01
N ASN A 238 -0.47 24.93 -7.12
CA ASN A 238 0.66 25.72 -7.60
C ASN A 238 0.14 27.03 -8.21
N PRO A 239 0.54 28.22 -7.69
CA PRO A 239 0.06 29.50 -8.20
C PRO A 239 0.39 29.75 -9.67
N GLU A 240 1.45 29.10 -10.19
CA GLU A 240 1.86 29.23 -11.60
C GLU A 240 1.02 28.37 -12.54
N ARG A 241 0.40 27.31 -12.05
CA ARG A 241 -0.38 26.34 -12.85
C ARG A 241 -1.88 26.49 -12.74
N VAL A 242 -2.35 27.06 -11.64
CA VAL A 242 -3.77 27.19 -11.33
C VAL A 242 -4.03 28.64 -10.94
N LYS A 243 -5.11 29.25 -11.46
CA LYS A 243 -5.58 30.58 -11.02
C LYS A 243 -6.11 30.51 -9.58
N ALA A 244 -5.29 30.04 -8.66
CA ALA A 244 -5.65 29.92 -7.26
C ALA A 244 -5.17 31.16 -6.51
N ASN A 245 -6.09 31.83 -5.78
CA ASN A 245 -5.76 32.93 -4.89
C ASN A 245 -5.10 32.35 -3.63
N LEU A 246 -3.78 32.16 -3.68
CA LEU A 246 -2.97 31.85 -2.50
C LEU A 246 -2.41 33.15 -1.95
N ARG A 247 -2.82 33.53 -0.75
CA ARG A 247 -2.26 34.71 -0.06
C ARG A 247 -1.29 34.25 1.03
N PHE A 248 -0.01 34.34 0.71
CA PHE A 248 1.08 34.13 1.65
C PHE A 248 1.85 35.44 1.79
N ALA A 249 1.87 35.99 3.01
CA ALA A 249 2.49 37.29 3.28
C ALA A 249 3.98 37.36 2.91
N SER A 250 4.68 36.22 3.05
CA SER A 250 6.13 36.10 2.84
C SER A 250 6.52 35.38 1.54
N GLY A 251 5.55 35.12 0.66
CA GLY A 251 5.74 34.34 -0.57
C GLY A 251 5.64 32.83 -0.34
N PHE A 252 5.33 32.10 -1.44
CA PHE A 252 4.99 30.68 -1.40
C PHE A 252 6.08 29.78 -0.82
N LEU A 253 7.33 29.97 -1.26
CA LEU A 253 8.46 29.14 -0.81
C LEU A 253 8.79 29.33 0.68
N HIS A 254 8.72 30.58 1.16
CA HIS A 254 8.99 30.87 2.56
C HIS A 254 7.88 30.30 3.45
N CYS A 255 6.62 30.47 3.05
CA CYS A 255 5.47 29.88 3.74
C CYS A 255 5.58 28.36 3.82
N ILE A 256 5.87 27.65 2.72
CA ILE A 256 6.04 26.20 2.73
C ILE A 256 7.16 25.76 3.69
N THR A 257 8.26 26.50 3.77
CA THR A 257 9.36 26.19 4.68
C THR A 257 8.92 26.31 6.13
N ASN A 258 8.25 27.40 6.51
CA ASN A 258 7.67 27.58 7.83
C ASN A 258 6.64 26.49 8.18
N LEU A 259 5.70 26.20 7.28
CA LEU A 259 4.69 25.15 7.45
C LEU A 259 5.33 23.77 7.63
N ALA A 260 6.42 23.48 6.90
CA ALA A 260 7.14 22.22 7.03
C ALA A 260 7.80 22.07 8.41
N GLU A 261 8.31 23.14 8.98
CA GLU A 261 8.84 23.14 10.35
C GLU A 261 7.72 22.96 11.37
N GLN A 262 6.63 23.71 11.21
CA GLN A 262 5.45 23.62 12.08
C GLN A 262 4.75 22.24 12.00
N SER A 263 4.87 21.51 10.89
CA SER A 263 4.29 20.17 10.71
C SER A 263 5.19 19.02 11.18
N ARG A 264 6.25 19.30 11.95
CA ARG A 264 7.11 18.26 12.54
C ARG A 264 6.28 17.24 13.33
N GLY A 265 6.51 15.93 13.09
CA GLY A 265 5.80 14.82 13.74
C GLY A 265 4.50 14.41 13.03
N LEU A 266 4.12 15.09 11.95
CA LEU A 266 2.98 14.71 11.12
C LEU A 266 3.41 13.79 9.98
N SER A 267 2.52 12.87 9.59
CA SER A 267 2.71 11.97 8.43
C SER A 267 2.32 12.65 7.12
N GLY A 268 2.63 12.01 5.99
CA GLY A 268 2.20 12.49 4.67
C GLY A 268 0.68 12.56 4.53
N GLY A 269 -0.04 11.59 5.11
CA GLY A 269 -1.51 11.60 5.15
C GLY A 269 -2.08 12.76 5.98
N ASP A 270 -1.44 13.09 7.12
CA ASP A 270 -1.83 14.26 7.91
C ASP A 270 -1.65 15.56 7.10
N ILE A 271 -0.51 15.70 6.40
CA ILE A 271 -0.22 16.88 5.58
C ILE A 271 -1.25 17.01 4.43
N LEU A 272 -1.59 15.92 3.75
CA LEU A 272 -2.64 15.91 2.75
C LEU A 272 -3.97 16.41 3.32
N ASN A 273 -4.41 15.88 4.46
CA ASN A 273 -5.66 16.27 5.11
C ASN A 273 -5.65 17.74 5.53
N ILE A 274 -4.51 18.27 6.02
CA ILE A 274 -4.35 19.67 6.36
C ILE A 274 -4.54 20.56 5.13
N CYS A 275 -3.91 20.21 4.02
CA CYS A 275 -4.07 20.95 2.76
C CYS A 275 -5.51 20.91 2.25
N LEU A 276 -6.15 19.73 2.23
CA LEU A 276 -7.53 19.58 1.81
C LEU A 276 -8.50 20.37 2.69
N ASN A 277 -8.35 20.30 4.02
CA ASN A 277 -9.20 21.05 4.94
C ASN A 277 -9.05 22.57 4.77
N ALA A 278 -7.82 23.06 4.56
CA ALA A 278 -7.58 24.47 4.31
C ALA A 278 -8.19 24.92 2.96
N ILE A 279 -8.07 24.10 1.91
CA ILE A 279 -8.69 24.35 0.60
C ILE A 279 -10.21 24.40 0.75
N HIS A 280 -10.83 23.41 1.39
CA HIS A 280 -12.29 23.39 1.61
C HIS A 280 -12.76 24.58 2.46
N ALA A 281 -11.97 24.98 3.45
CA ALA A 281 -12.30 26.16 4.25
C ALA A 281 -12.20 27.46 3.45
N GLY A 282 -11.25 27.56 2.54
CA GLY A 282 -11.03 28.70 1.66
C GLY A 282 -12.02 28.79 0.50
N SER A 283 -12.71 27.69 0.19
CA SER A 283 -13.66 27.57 -0.94
C SER A 283 -15.13 27.66 -0.50
N ARG A 284 -15.44 28.33 0.60
CA ARG A 284 -16.81 28.43 1.13
C ARG A 284 -17.68 29.48 0.47
N ASP A 285 -17.09 30.48 -0.18
CA ASP A 285 -17.84 31.51 -0.89
C ASP A 285 -18.49 30.90 -2.14
N PRO A 286 -19.78 31.20 -2.45
CA PRO A 286 -20.42 30.73 -3.68
C PRO A 286 -19.72 31.21 -4.95
N ASP A 287 -19.00 32.34 -4.90
CA ASP A 287 -18.21 32.86 -6.01
C ASP A 287 -16.77 32.30 -6.00
N PRO A 288 -16.41 31.47 -6.99
CA PRO A 288 -15.04 30.91 -7.06
C PRO A 288 -13.94 31.97 -7.16
N ALA A 289 -14.24 33.18 -7.63
CA ALA A 289 -13.27 34.27 -7.71
C ALA A 289 -12.80 34.76 -6.31
N LYS A 290 -13.59 34.49 -5.27
CA LYS A 290 -13.27 34.83 -3.88
C LYS A 290 -12.60 33.71 -3.11
N TRP A 291 -12.46 32.53 -3.70
CA TRP A 291 -11.78 31.42 -3.02
C TRP A 291 -10.33 31.77 -2.74
N MET A 292 -9.91 31.50 -1.51
CA MET A 292 -8.58 31.87 -1.05
C MET A 292 -8.09 30.93 0.05
N VAL A 293 -6.86 30.44 -0.07
CA VAL A 293 -6.15 29.71 1.00
C VAL A 293 -5.08 30.62 1.59
N THR A 294 -5.08 30.76 2.91
CA THR A 294 -4.10 31.58 3.64
C THR A 294 -3.18 30.71 4.49
N GLU A 295 -1.99 31.24 4.81
CA GLU A 295 -1.05 30.61 5.74
C GLU A 295 -1.67 30.34 7.11
N GLU A 296 -2.49 31.25 7.60
CA GLU A 296 -3.20 31.11 8.89
C GLU A 296 -4.16 29.91 8.91
N MET A 297 -4.87 29.65 7.80
CA MET A 297 -5.73 28.46 7.67
C MET A 297 -4.92 27.19 7.81
N LEU A 298 -3.78 27.10 7.12
CA LEU A 298 -2.89 25.95 7.17
C LEU A 298 -2.30 25.76 8.58
N LEU A 299 -1.83 26.82 9.21
CA LEU A 299 -1.32 26.77 10.57
C LEU A 299 -2.38 26.34 11.59
N ARG A 300 -3.63 26.76 11.41
CA ARG A 300 -4.76 26.32 12.25
C ARG A 300 -4.99 24.82 12.13
N GLU A 301 -4.99 24.30 10.90
CA GLU A 301 -5.19 22.86 10.65
C GLU A 301 -3.99 22.04 11.18
N ILE A 302 -2.75 22.53 11.07
CA ILE A 302 -1.56 21.90 11.68
C ILE A 302 -1.73 21.79 13.21
N LYS A 303 -2.16 22.87 13.87
CA LYS A 303 -2.41 22.86 15.32
C LYS A 303 -3.49 21.87 15.72
N ARG A 304 -4.58 21.79 14.95
CA ARG A 304 -5.67 20.81 15.16
C ARG A 304 -5.17 19.36 15.02
N ALA A 305 -4.40 19.08 13.98
CA ALA A 305 -3.85 17.75 13.72
C ALA A 305 -2.90 17.28 14.85
N LYS A 306 -2.05 18.18 15.35
CA LYS A 306 -1.17 17.91 16.49
C LYS A 306 -1.95 17.65 17.78
N ALA A 307 -2.90 18.51 18.12
CA ALA A 307 -3.73 18.33 19.30
C ALA A 307 -4.54 17.02 19.27
N ALA A 308 -5.03 16.62 18.11
CA ALA A 308 -5.69 15.31 17.93
C ALA A 308 -4.74 14.14 18.23
N LYS A 309 -3.50 14.18 17.71
CA LYS A 309 -2.48 13.15 17.98
C LYS A 309 -2.11 13.05 19.47
N GLU A 310 -1.94 14.17 20.13
CA GLU A 310 -1.63 14.22 21.58
C GLU A 310 -2.74 13.59 22.41
N LYS A 311 -4.02 13.91 22.11
CA LYS A 311 -5.19 13.27 22.76
C LYS A 311 -5.21 11.76 22.57
N HIS A 312 -4.89 11.28 21.38
CA HIS A 312 -4.81 9.84 21.10
C HIS A 312 -3.64 9.16 21.83
N ALA A 313 -2.49 9.79 21.90
CA ALA A 313 -1.33 9.29 22.63
C ALA A 313 -1.62 9.20 24.13
N GLY A 314 -2.23 10.24 24.73
CA GLY A 314 -2.62 10.27 26.14
C GLY A 314 -3.62 9.20 26.54
N ARG A 315 -4.57 8.84 25.67
CA ARG A 315 -5.53 7.73 25.90
C ARG A 315 -4.84 6.37 25.93
N ARG A 316 -3.83 6.13 25.08
CA ARG A 316 -3.07 4.86 25.07
C ARG A 316 -2.22 4.67 26.33
N THR A 317 -1.71 5.72 26.92
CA THR A 317 -0.94 5.66 28.19
C THR A 317 -1.86 5.54 29.42
N GLY A 318 -3.04 6.13 29.40
CA GLY A 318 -4.04 6.04 30.47
C GLY A 318 -4.65 4.64 30.63
N SER A 319 -4.89 3.91 29.54
CA SER A 319 -5.45 2.54 29.55
C SER A 319 -4.48 1.50 30.14
N ARG A 320 -3.17 1.77 30.17
CA ARG A 320 -2.17 0.88 30.82
C ARG A 320 -2.08 1.03 32.34
N ARG A 321 -2.74 2.01 32.96
CA ARG A 321 -2.72 2.25 34.42
C ARG A 321 -3.93 1.71 35.18
N ILE A 322 -4.92 1.14 34.51
CA ILE A 322 -6.09 0.52 35.16
C ILE A 322 -5.95 -0.99 35.04
N GLY A 323 -5.17 -1.56 35.92
CA GLY A 323 -5.06 -3.01 36.03
C GLY A 323 -3.99 -3.40 37.04
N PHE A 324 -4.45 -3.85 38.18
CA PHE A 324 -3.75 -4.43 39.32
C PHE A 324 -3.44 -3.48 40.48
N ARG A 325 -4.43 -3.32 41.33
CA ARG A 325 -4.24 -3.31 42.79
C ARG A 325 -4.98 -4.49 43.39
N ALA A 326 -4.15 -5.34 44.03
CA ALA A 326 -4.42 -6.38 45.03
C ALA A 326 -5.47 -7.42 44.66
#